data_ff76fcb837e6f881a0f4fd58a7204a05
#
_entry.id   ff76fcb837e6f881a0f4fd58a7204a05
#
_cell.length_a   1.000
_cell.length_b   1.000
_cell.length_c   1.000
_cell.angle_alpha   90.00
_cell.angle_beta   90.00
_cell.angle_gamma   90.00
#
_symmetry.space_group_name_H-M   'P 1'
#
loop_
_entity.id
_entity.type
_entity.pdbx_description
1 polymer ?
#
loop_
_entity_poly.entity_id
_entity_poly.type
_entity_poly.pdbx_seq_one_letter_code
_entity_poly.pdbx_strand_id
1 'polypeptide(L)'
;MTKTNKTCSNAGCPFMLNRRSFLAGTGALAAAINTGLFEFASSLLAAEPRTAGRPIVAVVFVRPNVKGYWMGWPGASYDIGERQRQYTQVLNSAAEKFDVQLDLRPEPLADENDVSKILSQLKSQPPNGLIVVSMSLNQSWPHIDRITKERGEIPTIVFSPMGTSFTGHLQETRNIPGVYVAATQDIEWLNFGVRMLRTIWDMEHARICIVRGDKPEDRKLDVI
;
A
#
# COMPACT_ATOMS: atom_id res chain seq x y z
N MET A 1 17.31 -41.75 36.08
CA MET A 1 16.66 -41.34 34.81
C MET A 1 17.59 -40.39 34.07
N THR A 2 18.34 -40.97 33.13
CA THR A 2 19.44 -40.32 32.42
C THR A 2 18.93 -39.77 31.12
N LYS A 3 18.97 -38.45 30.94
CA LYS A 3 18.65 -37.81 29.67
C LYS A 3 19.88 -37.88 28.75
N THR A 4 19.78 -38.65 27.70
CA THR A 4 20.75 -38.72 26.60
C THR A 4 20.53 -37.52 25.68
N ASN A 5 21.48 -36.60 25.65
CA ASN A 5 21.62 -35.56 24.61
C ASN A 5 22.11 -36.26 23.33
N LYS A 6 21.27 -36.28 22.29
CA LYS A 6 21.70 -36.62 20.94
C LYS A 6 22.25 -35.36 20.27
N THR A 7 23.55 -35.27 20.18
CA THR A 7 24.27 -34.36 19.29
C THR A 7 24.10 -34.88 17.84
N CYS A 8 23.46 -34.08 16.99
CA CYS A 8 23.46 -34.35 15.55
C CYS A 8 24.87 -34.06 14.99
N SER A 9 25.50 -35.12 14.50
CA SER A 9 26.77 -35.03 13.78
C SER A 9 26.54 -34.36 12.41
N ASN A 10 27.44 -33.41 12.09
CA ASN A 10 27.56 -32.73 10.81
C ASN A 10 27.96 -33.71 9.69
N ALA A 11 27.02 -34.37 9.06
CA ALA A 11 27.26 -35.06 7.79
C ALA A 11 25.97 -34.98 6.95
N GLY A 12 25.97 -34.11 5.95
CA GLY A 12 25.06 -34.18 4.83
C GLY A 12 23.83 -33.27 4.83
N CYS A 13 24.00 -31.95 4.97
CA CYS A 13 23.07 -31.01 4.37
C CYS A 13 23.64 -30.53 3.02
N PRO A 14 23.19 -31.07 1.90
CA PRO A 14 23.58 -30.55 0.60
C PRO A 14 22.82 -29.24 0.35
N PHE A 15 23.60 -28.18 0.04
CA PHE A 15 23.17 -26.93 -0.57
C PHE A 15 22.39 -25.93 0.29
N MET A 16 23.08 -25.27 1.22
CA MET A 16 22.76 -23.88 1.50
C MET A 16 23.45 -23.00 0.45
N LEU A 17 22.76 -22.72 -0.65
CA LEU A 17 23.16 -21.67 -1.59
C LEU A 17 22.93 -20.31 -0.94
N ASN A 18 24.02 -19.64 -0.50
CA ASN A 18 23.92 -18.27 -0.08
C ASN A 18 23.79 -17.36 -1.32
N ARG A 19 23.26 -16.12 -1.15
CA ARG A 19 23.05 -15.17 -2.25
C ARG A 19 24.31 -14.90 -3.10
N ARG A 20 25.50 -14.98 -2.53
CA ARG A 20 26.76 -14.79 -3.24
C ARG A 20 27.13 -15.99 -4.12
N SER A 21 26.81 -17.21 -3.68
CA SER A 21 27.03 -18.42 -4.49
C SER A 21 26.07 -18.51 -5.67
N PHE A 22 24.86 -17.97 -5.54
CA PHE A 22 23.90 -17.86 -6.65
C PHE A 22 24.40 -16.89 -7.74
N LEU A 23 24.94 -15.73 -7.35
CA LEU A 23 25.48 -14.75 -8.31
C LEU A 23 26.82 -15.16 -8.92
N ALA A 24 27.65 -15.94 -8.21
CA ALA A 24 28.90 -16.48 -8.76
C ALA A 24 28.67 -17.65 -9.74
N GLY A 25 27.56 -18.36 -9.62
CA GLY A 25 27.18 -19.47 -10.51
C GLY A 25 26.78 -19.02 -11.92
N THR A 26 26.44 -17.75 -12.12
CA THR A 26 26.06 -17.23 -13.44
C THR A 26 27.25 -17.10 -14.42
N GLY A 27 28.49 -17.10 -13.93
CA GLY A 27 29.69 -17.09 -14.77
C GLY A 27 30.09 -18.47 -15.33
N ALA A 28 29.63 -19.57 -14.72
CA ALA A 28 30.01 -20.93 -15.15
C ALA A 28 28.98 -21.58 -16.10
N LEU A 29 27.89 -20.90 -16.42
CA LEU A 29 26.79 -21.43 -17.26
C LEU A 29 27.07 -21.42 -18.76
N ALA A 30 28.20 -20.91 -19.22
CA ALA A 30 28.57 -20.89 -20.64
C ALA A 30 28.93 -22.28 -21.23
N ALA A 31 29.05 -23.32 -20.40
CA ALA A 31 29.50 -24.65 -20.84
C ALA A 31 28.42 -25.74 -20.87
N ALA A 32 27.18 -25.46 -20.45
CA ALA A 32 26.08 -26.45 -20.37
C ALA A 32 25.03 -26.26 -21.48
N ILE A 33 25.45 -26.06 -22.73
CA ILE A 33 24.58 -25.71 -23.87
C ILE A 33 23.71 -26.87 -24.40
N ASN A 34 23.71 -28.04 -23.76
CA ASN A 34 23.04 -29.21 -24.30
C ASN A 34 22.03 -29.92 -23.38
N THR A 35 21.49 -29.28 -22.39
CA THR A 35 20.42 -29.88 -21.55
C THR A 35 19.21 -28.97 -21.51
N GLY A 36 18.02 -29.52 -21.68
CA GLY A 36 16.72 -28.82 -21.74
C GLY A 36 16.36 -27.89 -20.55
N LEU A 37 17.28 -27.71 -19.63
CA LEU A 37 17.24 -26.73 -18.55
C LEU A 37 17.38 -25.28 -19.08
N PHE A 38 18.01 -25.09 -20.26
CA PHE A 38 18.20 -23.77 -20.85
C PHE A 38 16.92 -23.22 -21.49
N GLU A 39 16.07 -24.08 -22.05
CA GLU A 39 14.78 -23.64 -22.61
C GLU A 39 13.84 -23.19 -21.49
N PHE A 40 13.87 -23.88 -20.33
CA PHE A 40 13.08 -23.49 -19.18
C PHE A 40 13.58 -22.16 -18.56
N ALA A 41 14.88 -21.99 -18.39
CA ALA A 41 15.45 -20.73 -17.91
C ALA A 41 15.22 -19.58 -18.90
N SER A 42 15.29 -19.83 -20.21
CA SER A 42 15.03 -18.83 -21.23
C SER A 42 13.55 -18.43 -21.27
N SER A 43 12.62 -19.34 -21.04
CA SER A 43 11.19 -19.01 -20.95
C SER A 43 10.84 -18.23 -19.69
N LEU A 44 11.57 -18.44 -18.58
CA LEU A 44 11.41 -17.64 -17.36
C LEU A 44 12.05 -16.25 -17.49
N LEU A 45 13.16 -16.13 -18.22
CA LEU A 45 13.84 -14.86 -18.48
C LEU A 45 13.15 -14.07 -19.62
N ALA A 46 12.53 -14.77 -20.56
CA ALA A 46 11.76 -14.17 -21.66
C ALA A 46 10.32 -13.82 -21.28
N ALA A 47 9.85 -14.25 -20.11
CA ALA A 47 8.66 -13.63 -19.53
C ALA A 47 9.04 -12.18 -19.22
N GLU A 48 8.80 -11.28 -20.18
CA GLU A 48 8.89 -9.85 -19.91
C GLU A 48 8.20 -9.59 -18.58
N PRO A 49 8.86 -8.87 -17.65
CA PRO A 49 8.15 -8.40 -16.48
C PRO A 49 6.95 -7.66 -17.04
N ARG A 50 5.76 -8.26 -16.97
CA ARG A 50 4.54 -7.51 -17.22
C ARG A 50 4.67 -6.34 -16.26
N THR A 51 4.98 -5.18 -16.80
CA THR A 51 4.87 -3.93 -16.06
C THR A 51 3.43 -3.92 -15.59
N ALA A 52 3.22 -4.33 -14.35
CA ALA A 52 1.96 -4.10 -13.68
C ALA A 52 1.72 -2.61 -13.90
N GLY A 53 0.59 -2.26 -14.50
CA GLY A 53 0.31 -0.86 -14.85
C GLY A 53 0.50 0.03 -13.62
N ARG A 54 0.58 1.32 -13.80
CA ARG A 54 0.64 2.26 -12.67
C ARG A 54 -0.68 2.19 -11.90
N PRO A 55 -0.69 1.88 -10.59
CA PRO A 55 -1.91 1.92 -9.80
C PRO A 55 -2.45 3.34 -9.70
N ILE A 56 -3.76 3.47 -9.75
CA ILE A 56 -4.44 4.75 -9.55
C ILE A 56 -4.81 4.86 -8.07
N VAL A 57 -4.34 5.92 -7.41
CA VAL A 57 -4.69 6.24 -6.03
C VAL A 57 -5.48 7.54 -5.99
N ALA A 58 -6.73 7.46 -5.54
CA ALA A 58 -7.55 8.65 -5.32
C ALA A 58 -7.16 9.33 -4.01
N VAL A 59 -7.13 10.66 -4.03
CA VAL A 59 -6.85 11.48 -2.84
C VAL A 59 -7.98 12.48 -2.64
N VAL A 60 -8.56 12.47 -1.45
CA VAL A 60 -9.64 13.37 -1.06
C VAL A 60 -9.30 14.13 0.23
N PHE A 61 -9.70 15.39 0.30
CA PHE A 61 -9.51 16.25 1.47
C PHE A 61 -10.84 16.50 2.16
N VAL A 62 -10.97 16.04 3.40
CA VAL A 62 -12.18 16.25 4.21
C VAL A 62 -11.98 17.46 5.10
N ARG A 63 -12.62 18.57 4.73
CA ARG A 63 -12.51 19.85 5.40
C ARG A 63 -13.67 20.79 5.05
N PRO A 64 -13.96 21.81 5.88
CA PRO A 64 -14.92 22.83 5.51
C PRO A 64 -14.46 23.64 4.29
N ASN A 65 -15.40 24.09 3.50
CA ASN A 65 -15.12 24.97 2.35
C ASN A 65 -14.96 26.43 2.79
N VAL A 66 -13.88 26.68 3.53
CA VAL A 66 -13.54 28.03 4.02
C VAL A 66 -12.19 28.46 3.47
N LYS A 67 -11.99 29.77 3.40
CA LYS A 67 -10.70 30.38 3.02
C LYS A 67 -9.99 30.89 4.26
N GLY A 68 -8.67 30.80 4.26
CA GLY A 68 -7.82 31.32 5.31
C GLY A 68 -7.65 30.37 6.48
N TYR A 69 -7.65 30.93 7.68
CA TYR A 69 -7.34 30.17 8.88
C TYR A 69 -8.52 29.38 9.41
N TRP A 70 -8.26 28.16 9.81
CA TRP A 70 -9.19 27.29 10.52
C TRP A 70 -8.61 26.88 11.86
N MET A 71 -9.47 26.82 12.86
CA MET A 71 -9.01 26.43 14.20
C MET A 71 -8.97 24.90 14.31
N GLY A 72 -7.79 24.36 14.58
CA GLY A 72 -7.59 22.99 15.03
C GLY A 72 -7.64 22.88 16.55
N TRP A 73 -7.53 21.68 17.06
CA TRP A 73 -7.34 21.42 18.49
C TRP A 73 -5.83 21.33 18.80
N PRO A 74 -5.37 21.83 19.95
CA PRO A 74 -6.02 22.49 21.09
C PRO A 74 -6.07 24.03 20.97
N GLY A 75 -6.64 24.55 19.91
CA GLY A 75 -6.74 26.02 19.67
C GLY A 75 -5.69 26.55 18.73
N ALA A 76 -4.84 25.71 18.16
CA ALA A 76 -3.95 26.09 17.09
C ALA A 76 -4.73 26.41 15.81
N SER A 77 -4.47 27.55 15.21
CA SER A 77 -5.01 27.90 13.90
C SER A 77 -3.95 27.70 12.81
N TYR A 78 -4.37 27.33 11.63
CA TYR A 78 -3.49 27.20 10.47
C TYR A 78 -4.24 27.60 9.19
N ASP A 79 -3.49 28.07 8.21
CA ASP A 79 -4.04 28.29 6.87
C ASP A 79 -4.36 26.96 6.22
N ILE A 80 -5.66 26.68 6.08
CA ILE A 80 -6.14 25.38 5.61
C ILE A 80 -5.78 25.15 4.13
N GLY A 81 -5.75 26.20 3.32
CA GLY A 81 -5.37 26.14 1.92
C GLY A 81 -3.88 25.86 1.76
N GLU A 82 -3.04 26.55 2.54
CA GLU A 82 -1.59 26.31 2.55
C GLU A 82 -1.26 24.89 3.01
N ARG A 83 -1.93 24.41 4.05
CA ARG A 83 -1.74 23.05 4.54
C ARG A 83 -2.12 22.01 3.49
N GLN A 84 -3.21 22.21 2.78
CA GLN A 84 -3.60 21.33 1.67
C GLN A 84 -2.56 21.34 0.55
N ARG A 85 -1.99 22.49 0.21
CA ARG A 85 -0.90 22.58 -0.78
C ARG A 85 0.32 21.77 -0.37
N GLN A 86 0.73 21.87 0.91
CA GLN A 86 1.85 21.10 1.45
C GLN A 86 1.61 19.58 1.33
N TYR A 87 0.43 19.10 1.71
CA TYR A 87 0.07 17.68 1.56
C TYR A 87 0.07 17.27 0.08
N THR A 88 -0.46 18.11 -0.80
CA THR A 88 -0.47 17.86 -2.23
C THR A 88 0.95 17.74 -2.81
N GLN A 89 1.87 18.58 -2.39
CA GLN A 89 3.27 18.52 -2.84
C GLN A 89 3.94 17.22 -2.42
N VAL A 90 3.79 16.80 -1.16
CA VAL A 90 4.37 15.55 -0.67
C VAL A 90 3.76 14.35 -1.40
N LEU A 91 2.44 14.33 -1.59
CA LEU A 91 1.75 13.27 -2.32
C LEU A 91 2.22 13.15 -3.77
N ASN A 92 2.37 14.28 -4.48
CA ASN A 92 2.89 14.28 -5.85
C ASN A 92 4.33 13.74 -5.92
N SER A 93 5.20 14.20 -5.01
CA SER A 93 6.57 13.68 -4.92
C SER A 93 6.61 12.18 -4.63
N ALA A 94 5.74 11.70 -3.74
CA ALA A 94 5.61 10.29 -3.44
C ALA A 94 5.11 9.48 -4.64
N ALA A 95 4.15 10.01 -5.38
CA ALA A 95 3.58 9.37 -6.56
C ALA A 95 4.63 9.19 -7.67
N GLU A 96 5.44 10.21 -7.92
CA GLU A 96 6.57 10.13 -8.85
C GLU A 96 7.59 9.07 -8.39
N LYS A 97 7.97 9.13 -7.11
CA LYS A 97 8.96 8.22 -6.52
C LYS A 97 8.55 6.75 -6.57
N PHE A 98 7.27 6.46 -6.38
CA PHE A 98 6.76 5.08 -6.31
C PHE A 98 6.00 4.62 -7.56
N ASP A 99 6.05 5.40 -8.63
CA ASP A 99 5.38 5.12 -9.89
C ASP A 99 3.87 4.85 -9.72
N VAL A 100 3.19 5.76 -9.04
CA VAL A 100 1.74 5.77 -8.78
C VAL A 100 1.09 6.89 -9.57
N GLN A 101 -0.08 6.67 -10.11
CA GLN A 101 -0.91 7.72 -10.68
C GLN A 101 -1.85 8.26 -9.60
N LEU A 102 -1.77 9.56 -9.29
CA LEU A 102 -2.73 10.19 -8.38
C LEU A 102 -3.96 10.70 -9.16
N ASP A 103 -5.13 10.35 -8.67
CA ASP A 103 -6.40 11.03 -8.93
C ASP A 103 -6.67 12.01 -7.78
N LEU A 104 -5.99 13.15 -7.86
CA LEU A 104 -6.03 14.14 -6.81
C LEU A 104 -7.25 15.05 -7.01
N ARG A 105 -8.10 15.11 -5.99
CA ARG A 105 -9.33 15.90 -5.99
C ARG A 105 -9.16 17.10 -5.08
N PRO A 106 -8.92 18.29 -5.67
CA PRO A 106 -8.60 19.49 -4.91
C PRO A 106 -9.80 20.08 -4.18
N GLU A 107 -11.02 19.79 -4.64
CA GLU A 107 -12.24 20.27 -4.00
C GLU A 107 -12.42 19.60 -2.64
N PRO A 108 -12.69 20.39 -1.59
CA PRO A 108 -12.91 19.81 -0.27
C PRO A 108 -14.23 19.04 -0.21
N LEU A 109 -14.21 17.93 0.52
CA LEU A 109 -15.45 17.26 0.93
C LEU A 109 -15.96 17.94 2.19
N ALA A 110 -16.86 18.90 2.02
CA ALA A 110 -17.30 19.77 3.10
C ALA A 110 -18.66 19.37 3.68
N ASP A 111 -19.47 18.67 2.90
CA ASP A 111 -20.82 18.28 3.27
C ASP A 111 -21.19 16.87 2.76
N GLU A 112 -22.38 16.41 3.13
CA GLU A 112 -22.93 15.10 2.77
C GLU A 112 -23.13 14.92 1.25
N ASN A 113 -23.40 15.99 0.51
CA ASN A 113 -23.57 15.93 -0.94
C ASN A 113 -22.23 15.64 -1.62
N ASP A 114 -21.17 16.30 -1.14
CA ASP A 114 -19.80 16.07 -1.65
C ASP A 114 -19.36 14.63 -1.37
N VAL A 115 -19.64 14.12 -0.17
CA VAL A 115 -19.38 12.73 0.20
C VAL A 115 -20.17 11.76 -0.69
N SER A 116 -21.43 12.04 -0.95
CA SER A 116 -22.29 11.20 -1.81
C SER A 116 -21.79 11.16 -3.25
N LYS A 117 -21.33 12.30 -3.78
CA LYS A 117 -20.74 12.39 -5.13
C LYS A 117 -19.47 11.54 -5.23
N ILE A 118 -18.54 11.71 -4.27
CA ILE A 118 -17.29 10.95 -4.29
C ILE A 118 -17.54 9.45 -4.17
N LEU A 119 -18.44 9.03 -3.27
CA LEU A 119 -18.80 7.62 -3.13
C LEU A 119 -19.41 7.01 -4.40
N SER A 120 -20.23 7.77 -5.11
CA SER A 120 -20.77 7.35 -6.41
C SER A 120 -19.67 7.18 -7.44
N GLN A 121 -18.69 8.08 -7.46
CA GLN A 121 -17.53 7.99 -8.36
C GLN A 121 -16.62 6.81 -8.00
N LEU A 122 -16.32 6.59 -6.73
CA LEU A 122 -15.54 5.44 -6.27
C LEU A 122 -16.20 4.10 -6.62
N LYS A 123 -17.53 4.03 -6.59
CA LYS A 123 -18.30 2.84 -7.00
C LYS A 123 -18.28 2.62 -8.52
N SER A 124 -18.37 3.70 -9.31
CA SER A 124 -18.39 3.58 -10.79
C SER A 124 -17.02 3.34 -11.39
N GLN A 125 -15.98 3.89 -10.80
CA GLN A 125 -14.58 3.78 -11.23
C GLN A 125 -13.68 3.57 -10.01
N PRO A 126 -13.62 2.35 -9.47
CA PRO A 126 -12.85 2.09 -8.26
C PRO A 126 -11.34 2.29 -8.53
N PRO A 127 -10.66 3.14 -7.75
CA PRO A 127 -9.21 3.26 -7.80
C PRO A 127 -8.57 2.05 -7.11
N ASN A 128 -7.27 1.87 -7.30
CA ASN A 128 -6.49 0.82 -6.65
C ASN A 128 -6.14 1.15 -5.18
N GLY A 129 -6.37 2.39 -4.77
CA GLY A 129 -6.19 2.83 -3.40
C GLY A 129 -6.87 4.18 -3.15
N LEU A 130 -7.13 4.48 -1.90
CA LEU A 130 -7.75 5.73 -1.47
C LEU A 130 -6.97 6.34 -0.31
N ILE A 131 -6.68 7.63 -0.40
CA ILE A 131 -6.13 8.42 0.70
C ILE A 131 -7.15 9.47 1.09
N VAL A 132 -7.61 9.43 2.33
CA VAL A 132 -8.52 10.39 2.93
C VAL A 132 -7.72 11.27 3.88
N VAL A 133 -7.60 12.55 3.58
CA VAL A 133 -6.86 13.51 4.42
C VAL A 133 -7.85 14.29 5.28
N SER A 134 -7.80 14.06 6.59
CA SER A 134 -8.60 14.82 7.57
C SER A 134 -7.94 16.17 7.84
N MET A 135 -8.67 17.26 7.64
CA MET A 135 -8.11 18.61 7.81
C MET A 135 -8.91 19.48 8.78
N SER A 136 -9.92 18.96 9.42
CA SER A 136 -10.71 19.73 10.39
C SER A 136 -11.19 18.88 11.54
N LEU A 137 -11.36 19.52 12.69
CA LEU A 137 -11.98 18.95 13.86
C LEU A 137 -13.52 18.95 13.69
N ASN A 138 -14.21 18.01 14.31
CA ASN A 138 -15.65 17.90 14.47
C ASN A 138 -16.49 17.60 13.21
N GLN A 139 -16.24 18.24 12.09
CA GLN A 139 -17.06 18.06 10.89
C GLN A 139 -16.55 16.94 9.99
N SER A 140 -15.29 16.57 10.12
CA SER A 140 -14.66 15.58 9.23
C SER A 140 -15.02 14.14 9.58
N TRP A 141 -15.26 13.82 10.84
CA TRP A 141 -15.37 12.43 11.29
C TRP A 141 -16.56 11.67 10.73
N PRO A 142 -17.79 12.23 10.74
CA PRO A 142 -18.93 11.53 10.12
C PRO A 142 -18.69 11.26 8.63
N HIS A 143 -18.06 12.20 7.94
CA HIS A 143 -17.74 12.05 6.53
C HIS A 143 -16.67 10.99 6.29
N ILE A 144 -15.61 10.97 7.12
CA ILE A 144 -14.55 9.95 7.06
C ILE A 144 -15.14 8.56 7.35
N ASP A 145 -15.96 8.43 8.40
CA ASP A 145 -16.62 7.17 8.75
C ASP A 145 -17.51 6.67 7.62
N ARG A 146 -18.29 7.56 7.02
CA ARG A 146 -19.14 7.21 5.90
C ARG A 146 -18.34 6.77 4.68
N ILE A 147 -17.28 7.53 4.31
CA ILE A 147 -16.40 7.18 3.19
C ILE A 147 -15.79 5.81 3.42
N THR A 148 -15.24 5.56 4.61
CA THR A 148 -14.54 4.31 4.91
C THR A 148 -15.47 3.11 5.02
N LYS A 149 -16.73 3.29 5.42
CA LYS A 149 -17.75 2.22 5.45
C LYS A 149 -18.31 1.90 4.07
N GLU A 150 -18.46 2.89 3.19
CA GLU A 150 -19.14 2.74 1.89
C GLU A 150 -18.21 2.62 0.68
N ARG A 151 -16.88 2.73 0.85
CA ARG A 151 -15.89 2.69 -0.24
C ARG A 151 -15.78 1.34 -0.96
N GLY A 152 -16.43 0.28 -0.46
CA GLY A 152 -16.21 -1.08 -0.93
C GLY A 152 -14.90 -1.68 -0.40
N GLU A 153 -14.20 -2.43 -1.24
CA GLU A 153 -12.95 -3.12 -0.88
C GLU A 153 -11.67 -2.31 -1.20
N ILE A 154 -11.81 -1.03 -1.55
CA ILE A 154 -10.66 -0.18 -1.90
C ILE A 154 -9.74 -0.02 -0.69
N PRO A 155 -8.45 -0.45 -0.76
CA PRO A 155 -7.48 -0.23 0.30
C PRO A 155 -7.38 1.26 0.63
N THR A 156 -7.56 1.62 1.90
CA THR A 156 -7.74 3.01 2.28
C THR A 156 -6.82 3.44 3.41
N ILE A 157 -6.20 4.58 3.24
CA ILE A 157 -5.44 5.27 4.27
C ILE A 157 -6.21 6.52 4.69
N VAL A 158 -6.44 6.66 5.99
CA VAL A 158 -6.93 7.89 6.60
C VAL A 158 -5.75 8.58 7.25
N PHE A 159 -5.28 9.67 6.66
CA PHE A 159 -4.27 10.54 7.27
C PHE A 159 -4.96 11.58 8.13
N SER A 160 -4.77 11.46 9.45
CA SER A 160 -5.39 12.33 10.45
C SER A 160 -4.33 13.00 11.30
N PRO A 161 -3.82 14.17 10.90
CA PRO A 161 -2.84 14.90 11.68
C PRO A 161 -3.42 15.31 13.02
N MET A 162 -2.55 15.38 14.04
CA MET A 162 -2.93 15.80 15.38
C MET A 162 -3.60 17.18 15.33
N GLY A 163 -4.72 17.32 16.04
CA GLY A 163 -5.54 18.54 15.98
C GLY A 163 -6.73 18.43 15.03
N THR A 164 -6.82 17.39 14.20
CA THR A 164 -8.00 17.15 13.33
C THR A 164 -8.89 16.02 13.85
N SER A 165 -8.38 15.16 14.71
CA SER A 165 -9.17 14.13 15.41
C SER A 165 -8.50 13.70 16.71
N PHE A 166 -9.30 13.20 17.63
CA PHE A 166 -8.82 12.42 18.78
C PHE A 166 -8.81 10.94 18.45
N THR A 167 -7.99 10.17 19.15
CA THR A 167 -7.89 8.72 18.95
C THR A 167 -9.23 7.98 19.08
N GLY A 168 -10.15 8.49 19.91
CA GLY A 168 -11.48 7.91 20.07
C GLY A 168 -12.44 8.13 18.91
N HIS A 169 -12.27 9.21 18.16
CA HIS A 169 -13.19 9.57 17.07
C HIS A 169 -13.07 8.68 15.83
N LEU A 170 -11.91 8.08 15.62
CA LEU A 170 -11.64 7.19 14.49
C LEU A 170 -11.51 5.72 14.93
N GLN A 171 -12.01 5.38 16.13
CA GLN A 171 -11.89 4.02 16.65
C GLN A 171 -12.64 3.01 15.79
N GLU A 172 -13.85 3.34 15.37
CA GLU A 172 -14.64 2.48 14.46
C GLU A 172 -13.94 2.34 13.10
N THR A 173 -13.47 3.46 12.54
CA THR A 173 -12.74 3.49 11.27
C THR A 173 -11.51 2.59 11.28
N ARG A 174 -10.77 2.53 12.39
CA ARG A 174 -9.57 1.67 12.54
C ARG A 174 -9.89 0.17 12.48
N ASN A 175 -11.10 -0.21 12.83
CA ASN A 175 -11.52 -1.61 12.87
C ASN A 175 -12.10 -2.09 11.54
N ILE A 176 -12.21 -1.20 10.54
CA ILE A 176 -12.70 -1.58 9.21
C ILE A 176 -11.58 -2.29 8.44
N PRO A 177 -11.79 -3.52 7.96
CA PRO A 177 -10.81 -4.22 7.15
C PRO A 177 -10.36 -3.38 5.94
N GLY A 178 -9.07 -3.39 5.63
CA GLY A 178 -8.51 -2.62 4.51
C GLY A 178 -8.39 -1.12 4.77
N VAL A 179 -8.63 -0.64 6.00
CA VAL A 179 -8.42 0.76 6.40
C VAL A 179 -7.23 0.86 7.35
N TYR A 180 -6.33 1.77 7.07
CA TYR A 180 -5.25 2.15 7.98
C TYR A 180 -5.40 3.62 8.37
N VAL A 181 -5.41 3.90 9.68
CA VAL A 181 -5.49 5.27 10.21
C VAL A 181 -4.10 5.71 10.69
N ALA A 182 -3.54 6.69 10.01
CA ALA A 182 -2.29 7.35 10.36
C ALA A 182 -2.58 8.61 11.17
N ALA A 183 -2.47 8.51 12.49
CA ALA A 183 -2.61 9.65 13.41
C ALA A 183 -1.22 10.22 13.74
N THR A 184 -0.71 11.09 12.88
CA THR A 184 0.63 11.69 13.03
C THR A 184 0.66 13.10 12.47
N GLN A 185 1.57 13.94 13.00
CA GLN A 185 1.86 15.27 12.43
C GLN A 185 2.96 15.24 11.35
N ASP A 186 3.64 14.11 11.23
CA ASP A 186 4.69 13.93 10.24
C ASP A 186 4.07 13.87 8.85
N ILE A 187 4.22 14.95 8.09
CA ILE A 187 3.73 15.05 6.72
C ILE A 187 4.44 14.05 5.77
N GLU A 188 5.70 13.73 6.06
CA GLU A 188 6.48 12.77 5.27
C GLU A 188 5.93 11.35 5.39
N TRP A 189 5.09 11.09 6.40
CA TRP A 189 4.38 9.83 6.52
C TRP A 189 3.50 9.53 5.28
N LEU A 190 3.02 10.56 4.57
CA LEU A 190 2.26 10.38 3.33
C LEU A 190 3.07 9.63 2.25
N ASN A 191 4.40 9.79 2.22
CA ASN A 191 5.27 8.98 1.35
C ASN A 191 5.14 7.49 1.67
N PHE A 192 5.12 7.16 2.97
CA PHE A 192 4.94 5.79 3.41
C PHE A 192 3.55 5.26 3.04
N GLY A 193 2.51 6.09 3.19
CA GLY A 193 1.14 5.75 2.81
C GLY A 193 1.01 5.42 1.32
N VAL A 194 1.55 6.23 0.43
CA VAL A 194 1.56 5.96 -1.02
C VAL A 194 2.32 4.67 -1.33
N ARG A 195 3.47 4.45 -0.68
CA ARG A 195 4.24 3.21 -0.81
C ARG A 195 3.46 1.98 -0.34
N MET A 196 2.70 2.07 0.75
CA MET A 196 1.86 0.97 1.22
C MET A 196 0.83 0.56 0.17
N LEU A 197 0.10 1.53 -0.40
CA LEU A 197 -0.90 1.27 -1.46
C LEU A 197 -0.24 0.69 -2.71
N ARG A 198 0.92 1.19 -3.11
CA ARG A 198 1.71 0.59 -4.19
C ARG A 198 2.10 -0.86 -3.89
N THR A 199 2.54 -1.14 -2.66
CA THR A 199 2.92 -2.49 -2.26
C THR A 199 1.74 -3.46 -2.32
N ILE A 200 0.54 -3.04 -1.88
CA ILE A 200 -0.67 -3.86 -1.99
C ILE A 200 -0.92 -4.21 -3.46
N TRP A 201 -0.90 -3.22 -4.34
CA TRP A 201 -1.04 -3.42 -5.78
C TRP A 201 -0.02 -4.41 -6.35
N ASP A 202 1.26 -4.22 -6.00
CA ASP A 202 2.32 -5.11 -6.47
C ASP A 202 2.12 -6.55 -6.00
N MET A 203 1.67 -6.75 -4.75
CA MET A 203 1.38 -8.08 -4.20
C MET A 203 0.19 -8.76 -4.88
N GLU A 204 -0.87 -8.03 -5.17
CA GLU A 204 -2.05 -8.53 -5.89
C GLU A 204 -1.73 -8.97 -7.33
N HIS A 205 -0.74 -8.32 -7.95
CA HIS A 205 -0.31 -8.61 -9.31
C HIS A 205 0.97 -9.46 -9.39
N ALA A 206 1.54 -9.83 -8.23
CA ALA A 206 2.73 -10.67 -8.15
C ALA A 206 2.42 -12.11 -8.58
N ARG A 207 3.39 -12.74 -9.25
CA ARG A 207 3.36 -14.16 -9.55
C ARG A 207 4.46 -14.84 -8.75
N ILE A 208 4.09 -15.84 -7.99
CA ILE A 208 5.03 -16.66 -7.23
C ILE A 208 5.27 -17.93 -8.03
N CYS A 209 6.51 -18.14 -8.49
CA CYS A 209 6.94 -19.39 -9.09
C CYS A 209 7.53 -20.28 -7.99
N ILE A 210 6.90 -21.42 -7.74
CA ILE A 210 7.41 -22.43 -6.82
C ILE A 210 8.09 -23.52 -7.65
N VAL A 211 9.43 -23.57 -7.59
CA VAL A 211 10.20 -24.64 -8.23
C VAL A 211 10.32 -25.79 -7.24
N ARG A 212 9.66 -26.91 -7.55
CA ARG A 212 9.78 -28.17 -6.81
C ARG A 212 10.48 -29.20 -7.68
N GLY A 213 11.27 -30.11 -7.05
CA GLY A 213 11.85 -31.25 -7.75
C GLY A 213 10.78 -32.30 -8.12
N ASP A 214 10.92 -32.87 -9.25
CA ASP A 214 10.44 -34.12 -9.86
C ASP A 214 8.95 -34.54 -9.84
N LYS A 215 8.02 -33.89 -9.15
CA LYS A 215 6.60 -34.25 -9.28
C LYS A 215 5.73 -32.99 -9.20
N PRO A 216 5.01 -32.63 -10.27
CA PRO A 216 3.96 -31.65 -10.20
C PRO A 216 2.79 -32.23 -9.39
N GLU A 217 2.66 -31.87 -8.14
CA GLU A 217 1.41 -32.03 -7.41
C GLU A 217 0.53 -30.82 -7.74
N ASP A 218 -0.64 -31.09 -8.34
CA ASP A 218 -1.71 -30.11 -8.52
C ASP A 218 -2.31 -29.73 -7.16
N ARG A 219 -1.58 -28.97 -6.37
CA ARG A 219 -2.12 -28.35 -5.17
C ARG A 219 -2.59 -26.95 -5.55
N LYS A 220 -3.88 -26.73 -5.51
CA LYS A 220 -4.45 -25.38 -5.42
C LYS A 220 -3.89 -24.77 -4.13
N LEU A 221 -3.11 -23.71 -4.27
CA LEU A 221 -2.75 -22.86 -3.14
C LEU A 221 -4.03 -22.12 -2.75
N ASP A 222 -4.62 -22.46 -1.62
CA ASP A 222 -5.62 -21.61 -1.00
C ASP A 222 -4.90 -20.33 -0.57
N VAL A 223 -5.23 -19.24 -1.22
CA VAL A 223 -4.77 -17.90 -0.81
C VAL A 223 -5.55 -17.56 0.45
N ILE A 224 -4.82 -17.43 1.56
CA ILE A 224 -5.34 -17.01 2.85
C ILE A 224 -5.61 -15.51 2.81
#